data_8b4053247fee0a7c069da1e7923a56f3
#
_entry.id   8b4053247fee0a7c069da1e7923a56f3
#
_cell.length_a   1.000
_cell.length_b   1.000
_cell.length_c   1.000
_cell.angle_alpha   90.00
_cell.angle_beta   90.00
_cell.angle_gamma   90.00
#
_symmetry.space_group_name_H-M   'P 1'
#
loop_
_entity.id
_entity.type
_entity.pdbx_description
1 polymer ?
#
loop_
_entity_poly.entity_id
_entity_poly.type
_entity_poly.pdbx_seq_one_letter_code
_entity_poly.pdbx_strand_id
1 'polypeptide(L)'
;MKVRPPARALILVLGGTLLGGTLAEAQSRERLQAEQAPGTGAWANYDFVPGERILFAEDFTNDTVGDFPRRLNLVRGNWEIVEWQGRRLLRNTGPRGAAVEIELSEPLPERFTIELEVYLPHGNQLLDLSTYKPQRPLHQAKSMDGNHFRIGGRGTGVVGGRKSEVESLTPLKDTFAKALTTVRIMVDGQYAKVFVGERRVANVPNASLERGRIIPLENAYFADEKNPMLLGSIRVAAGGRDLYDVLEKEGRVSTQGIYFATNSDRIRPETTPTLKEIGDMLKGHSDLRLSIEGHTDSDGDDAYNKELSERRAAAVKSYLVESFGVDASRLETAGHGESKPVADNATPEGKQPNRRVELVKLGA
;
A
#
# COMPACT_ATOMS: atom_id res chain seq x y z
N MET A 1 37.42 69.69 33.94
CA MET A 1 37.64 68.74 32.85
C MET A 1 36.37 67.90 32.65
N LYS A 2 35.56 68.25 31.70
CA LYS A 2 34.29 67.58 31.39
C LYS A 2 34.42 66.93 30.01
N VAL A 3 34.40 65.61 29.97
CA VAL A 3 34.42 64.84 28.75
C VAL A 3 32.97 64.70 28.24
N ARG A 4 32.73 65.04 26.98
CA ARG A 4 31.44 64.85 26.29
C ARG A 4 31.43 63.46 25.61
N PRO A 5 30.29 62.73 25.61
CA PRO A 5 30.14 61.51 24.86
C PRO A 5 29.78 61.80 23.37
N PRO A 6 30.11 60.87 22.46
CA PRO A 6 29.84 61.01 21.01
C PRO A 6 28.38 60.72 20.63
N ALA A 7 28.01 61.32 19.52
CA ALA A 7 26.68 61.30 18.92
C ALA A 7 26.22 59.89 18.46
N ARG A 8 24.96 59.60 18.73
CA ARG A 8 24.25 58.42 18.22
C ARG A 8 23.85 58.66 16.77
N ALA A 9 24.34 57.85 15.86
CA ALA A 9 23.78 57.74 14.51
C ALA A 9 22.44 57.00 14.50
N LEU A 10 21.41 57.63 13.95
CA LEU A 10 20.09 57.04 13.77
C LEU A 10 20.08 56.29 12.45
N ILE A 11 20.04 54.96 12.54
CA ILE A 11 19.86 54.09 11.37
C ILE A 11 18.36 53.89 11.19
N LEU A 12 17.82 54.43 10.11
CA LEU A 12 16.46 54.18 9.64
C LEU A 12 16.41 52.73 9.10
N VAL A 13 15.70 51.85 9.78
CA VAL A 13 15.37 50.51 9.26
C VAL A 13 14.09 50.63 8.45
N LEU A 14 14.21 50.61 7.14
CA LEU A 14 13.08 50.42 6.23
C LEU A 14 12.55 48.99 6.40
N GLY A 15 11.27 48.92 6.83
CA GLY A 15 10.55 47.66 6.93
C GLY A 15 10.31 47.02 5.56
N GLY A 16 11.05 45.97 5.27
CA GLY A 16 10.71 45.00 4.24
C GLY A 16 10.19 43.75 4.90
N THR A 17 8.91 43.46 4.78
CA THR A 17 8.32 42.15 5.15
C THR A 17 8.83 41.11 4.16
N LEU A 18 9.96 40.48 4.49
CA LEU A 18 10.42 39.27 3.84
C LEU A 18 9.65 38.07 4.42
N LEU A 19 8.83 37.45 3.59
CA LEU A 19 8.34 36.07 3.73
C LEU A 19 9.56 35.13 3.70
N GLY A 20 10.28 35.03 4.80
CA GLY A 20 11.45 34.20 4.96
C GLY A 20 11.24 33.19 6.06
N GLY A 21 10.86 31.96 5.72
CA GLY A 21 11.11 30.84 6.61
C GLY A 21 12.60 30.83 6.95
N THR A 22 12.96 30.49 8.20
CA THR A 22 14.36 30.46 8.63
C THR A 22 15.14 29.42 7.82
N LEU A 23 16.46 29.60 7.67
CA LEU A 23 17.34 28.63 7.02
C LEU A 23 17.14 27.20 7.60
N ALA A 24 16.84 27.11 8.90
CA ALA A 24 16.54 25.87 9.60
C ALA A 24 15.21 25.23 9.14
N GLU A 25 14.19 26.04 8.83
CA GLU A 25 12.92 25.53 8.29
C GLU A 25 13.06 25.08 6.83
N ALA A 26 13.86 25.77 6.03
CA ALA A 26 14.19 25.37 4.66
C ALA A 26 14.98 24.05 4.67
N GLN A 27 16.01 23.93 5.51
CA GLN A 27 16.78 22.69 5.68
C GLN A 27 15.95 21.53 6.27
N SER A 28 15.02 21.83 7.16
CA SER A 28 14.08 20.82 7.69
C SER A 28 13.11 20.34 6.60
N ARG A 29 12.63 21.23 5.74
CA ARG A 29 11.76 20.88 4.59
C ARG A 29 12.52 20.09 3.53
N GLU A 30 13.77 20.45 3.21
CA GLU A 30 14.63 19.69 2.31
C GLU A 30 14.96 18.31 2.87
N ARG A 31 15.24 18.18 4.17
CA ARG A 31 15.43 16.87 4.84
C ARG A 31 14.17 16.02 4.78
N LEU A 32 13.00 16.58 5.12
CA LEU A 32 11.72 15.87 5.05
C LEU A 32 11.36 15.46 3.61
N GLN A 33 11.73 16.28 2.62
CA GLN A 33 11.55 15.93 1.20
C GLN A 33 12.53 14.85 0.74
N ALA A 34 13.80 14.90 1.20
CA ALA A 34 14.79 13.86 0.92
C ALA A 34 14.44 12.52 1.57
N GLU A 35 13.91 12.55 2.82
CA GLU A 35 13.41 11.35 3.51
C GLU A 35 12.17 10.74 2.85
N GLN A 36 11.45 11.48 2.03
CA GLN A 36 10.26 11.04 1.30
C GLN A 36 10.53 10.69 -0.17
N ALA A 37 11.75 10.81 -0.62
CA ALA A 37 12.10 10.43 -1.99
C ALA A 37 12.23 8.89 -2.13
N PRO A 38 11.82 8.31 -3.26
CA PRO A 38 12.03 6.88 -3.52
C PRO A 38 13.51 6.50 -3.37
N GLY A 39 13.77 5.35 -2.73
CA GLY A 39 15.13 4.82 -2.54
C GLY A 39 15.95 5.48 -1.44
N THR A 40 15.39 6.37 -0.61
CA THR A 40 16.07 7.04 0.50
C THR A 40 15.50 6.65 1.87
N GLY A 41 16.28 6.85 2.95
CA GLY A 41 15.83 6.61 4.32
C GLY A 41 15.35 5.18 4.56
N ALA A 42 14.23 5.04 5.27
CA ALA A 42 13.62 3.74 5.56
C ALA A 42 13.19 2.97 4.29
N TRP A 43 12.92 3.67 3.21
CA TRP A 43 12.49 3.11 1.93
C TRP A 43 13.64 2.49 1.11
N ALA A 44 14.89 2.71 1.47
CA ALA A 44 16.04 2.09 0.79
C ALA A 44 16.01 0.56 0.82
N ASN A 45 15.39 -0.03 1.87
CA ASN A 45 15.24 -1.47 2.05
C ASN A 45 13.79 -1.95 1.90
N TYR A 46 12.89 -1.08 1.47
CA TYR A 46 11.50 -1.44 1.20
C TYR A 46 11.43 -2.07 -0.20
N ASP A 47 11.03 -3.33 -0.24
CA ASP A 47 11.01 -4.16 -1.46
C ASP A 47 9.64 -4.82 -1.70
N PHE A 48 8.56 -4.21 -1.21
CA PHE A 48 7.21 -4.66 -1.48
C PHE A 48 6.78 -4.24 -2.89
N VAL A 49 6.42 -5.22 -3.71
CA VAL A 49 5.78 -5.03 -5.02
C VAL A 49 4.37 -5.58 -4.94
N PRO A 50 3.34 -4.75 -5.13
CA PRO A 50 1.97 -5.23 -5.08
C PRO A 50 1.65 -6.12 -6.29
N GLY A 51 0.84 -7.13 -6.05
CA GLY A 51 0.32 -7.97 -7.13
C GLY A 51 -0.53 -7.15 -8.11
N GLU A 52 -0.54 -7.54 -9.37
CA GLU A 52 -1.16 -6.79 -10.46
C GLU A 52 -2.62 -7.18 -10.68
N ARG A 53 -2.93 -8.48 -10.57
CA ARG A 53 -4.27 -9.00 -10.82
C ARG A 53 -5.05 -9.11 -9.51
N ILE A 54 -6.05 -8.26 -9.35
CA ILE A 54 -6.89 -8.19 -8.15
C ILE A 54 -7.75 -9.44 -8.05
N LEU A 55 -7.67 -10.13 -6.91
CA LEU A 55 -8.51 -11.28 -6.55
C LEU A 55 -9.66 -10.86 -5.63
N PHE A 56 -9.43 -9.83 -4.82
CA PHE A 56 -10.40 -9.21 -3.93
C PHE A 56 -9.97 -7.79 -3.60
N ALA A 57 -10.92 -6.86 -3.57
CA ALA A 57 -10.70 -5.51 -3.06
C ALA A 57 -11.98 -5.01 -2.37
N GLU A 58 -11.84 -4.38 -1.21
CA GLU A 58 -12.92 -3.81 -0.42
C GLU A 58 -12.42 -2.57 0.33
N ASP A 59 -13.19 -1.49 0.32
CA ASP A 59 -12.90 -0.27 1.08
C ASP A 59 -14.11 0.24 1.88
N PHE A 60 -15.21 -0.51 1.86
CA PHE A 60 -16.45 -0.29 2.57
C PHE A 60 -17.24 0.98 2.19
N THR A 61 -16.80 1.73 1.18
CA THR A 61 -17.46 3.00 0.82
C THR A 61 -18.89 2.84 0.32
N ASN A 62 -19.25 1.67 -0.20
CA ASN A 62 -20.59 1.34 -0.68
C ASN A 62 -21.48 0.60 0.34
N ASP A 63 -20.94 0.29 1.52
CA ASP A 63 -21.72 -0.39 2.54
C ASP A 63 -22.45 0.60 3.45
N THR A 64 -23.55 0.18 4.06
CA THR A 64 -24.37 1.01 4.94
C THR A 64 -23.79 1.00 6.36
N VAL A 65 -23.68 2.17 6.98
CA VAL A 65 -23.27 2.28 8.39
C VAL A 65 -24.29 1.56 9.28
N GLY A 66 -23.79 0.74 10.20
CA GLY A 66 -24.57 -0.13 11.08
C GLY A 66 -24.84 -1.52 10.54
N ASP A 67 -24.66 -1.74 9.24
CA ASP A 67 -24.84 -3.06 8.62
C ASP A 67 -23.54 -3.88 8.57
N PHE A 68 -23.68 -5.18 8.35
CA PHE A 68 -22.55 -6.05 8.00
C PHE A 68 -22.18 -5.86 6.52
N PRO A 69 -20.88 -5.79 6.13
CA PRO A 69 -20.48 -5.58 4.75
C PRO A 69 -20.91 -6.72 3.83
N ARG A 70 -21.39 -6.39 2.63
CA ARG A 70 -21.98 -7.33 1.67
C ARG A 70 -21.01 -8.34 1.08
N ARG A 71 -19.72 -7.99 1.01
CA ARG A 71 -18.68 -8.79 0.34
C ARG A 71 -17.86 -9.67 1.26
N LEU A 72 -18.13 -9.65 2.55
CA LEU A 72 -17.54 -10.54 3.53
C LEU A 72 -18.56 -11.58 4.01
N ASN A 73 -18.07 -12.69 4.50
CA ASN A 73 -18.89 -13.71 5.14
C ASN A 73 -18.72 -13.64 6.66
N LEU A 74 -19.83 -13.51 7.39
CA LEU A 74 -19.80 -13.54 8.85
C LEU A 74 -19.62 -14.97 9.35
N VAL A 75 -18.61 -15.20 10.15
CA VAL A 75 -18.36 -16.48 10.82
C VAL A 75 -18.82 -16.41 12.27
N ARG A 76 -18.39 -15.41 13.00
CA ARG A 76 -18.69 -15.24 14.42
C ARG A 76 -18.38 -13.82 14.90
N GLY A 77 -19.13 -13.40 15.92
CA GLY A 77 -18.86 -12.12 16.60
C GLY A 77 -19.75 -11.00 16.12
N ASN A 78 -19.46 -9.80 16.58
CA ASN A 78 -20.17 -8.58 16.23
C ASN A 78 -19.30 -7.72 15.32
N TRP A 79 -19.72 -7.59 14.08
CA TRP A 79 -19.03 -6.84 13.02
C TRP A 79 -20.04 -5.96 12.31
N GLU A 80 -19.70 -4.69 12.13
CA GLU A 80 -20.55 -3.70 11.47
C GLU A 80 -19.73 -2.60 10.83
N ILE A 81 -20.29 -1.91 9.86
CA ILE A 81 -19.68 -0.71 9.26
C ILE A 81 -19.91 0.48 10.17
N VAL A 82 -18.84 1.23 10.39
CA VAL A 82 -18.89 2.51 11.13
C VAL A 82 -18.25 3.62 10.32
N GLU A 83 -18.66 4.85 10.60
CA GLU A 83 -17.95 6.02 10.10
C GLU A 83 -16.91 6.47 11.14
N TRP A 84 -15.67 6.58 10.72
CA TRP A 84 -14.56 7.02 11.55
C TRP A 84 -13.62 7.92 10.74
N GLN A 85 -13.42 9.17 11.21
CA GLN A 85 -12.59 10.18 10.55
C GLN A 85 -12.97 10.41 9.07
N GLY A 86 -14.28 10.41 8.75
CA GLY A 86 -14.79 10.60 7.40
C GLY A 86 -14.61 9.42 6.46
N ARG A 87 -14.26 8.24 6.98
CA ARG A 87 -14.13 6.98 6.24
C ARG A 87 -15.04 5.90 6.81
N ARG A 88 -15.54 5.04 5.97
CA ARG A 88 -16.23 3.81 6.40
C ARG A 88 -15.22 2.72 6.67
N LEU A 89 -15.35 2.10 7.84
CA LEU A 89 -14.46 1.04 8.32
C LEU A 89 -15.29 -0.10 8.88
N LEU A 90 -14.77 -1.32 8.81
CA LEU A 90 -15.35 -2.47 9.46
C LEU A 90 -14.91 -2.50 10.93
N ARG A 91 -15.87 -2.39 11.85
CA ARG A 91 -15.67 -2.42 13.30
C ARG A 91 -15.98 -3.82 13.85
N ASN A 92 -15.09 -4.32 14.70
CA ASN A 92 -15.33 -5.48 15.55
C ASN A 92 -15.33 -5.08 17.02
N THR A 93 -16.38 -5.46 17.73
CA THR A 93 -16.51 -5.33 19.19
C THR A 93 -16.74 -6.70 19.85
N GLY A 94 -16.56 -7.77 19.11
CA GLY A 94 -16.77 -9.13 19.55
C GLY A 94 -15.62 -9.70 20.39
N PRO A 95 -15.89 -10.77 21.14
CA PRO A 95 -14.91 -11.44 21.99
C PRO A 95 -13.82 -12.12 21.13
N ARG A 96 -12.83 -12.67 21.81
CA ARG A 96 -11.80 -13.51 21.17
C ARG A 96 -12.42 -14.58 20.28
N GLY A 97 -11.89 -14.69 19.07
CA GLY A 97 -12.35 -15.61 18.05
C GLY A 97 -13.53 -15.08 17.23
N ALA A 98 -13.91 -13.79 17.36
CA ALA A 98 -14.76 -13.14 16.37
C ALA A 98 -14.06 -13.15 15.01
N ALA A 99 -14.76 -13.59 13.95
CA ALA A 99 -14.14 -13.81 12.66
C ALA A 99 -15.07 -13.50 11.49
N VAL A 100 -14.46 -13.03 10.41
CA VAL A 100 -15.05 -12.87 9.08
C VAL A 100 -14.18 -13.58 8.04
N GLU A 101 -14.76 -13.88 6.90
CA GLU A 101 -14.04 -14.48 5.77
C GLU A 101 -14.12 -13.63 4.52
N ILE A 102 -13.00 -13.59 3.82
CA ILE A 102 -12.91 -13.10 2.46
C ILE A 102 -12.99 -14.31 1.53
N GLU A 103 -13.90 -14.30 0.55
CA GLU A 103 -13.94 -15.28 -0.51
C GLU A 103 -13.32 -14.70 -1.78
N LEU A 104 -12.26 -15.36 -2.28
CA LEU A 104 -11.55 -14.96 -3.48
C LEU A 104 -12.22 -15.54 -4.72
N SER A 105 -12.05 -14.87 -5.86
CA SER A 105 -12.50 -15.35 -7.17
C SER A 105 -11.87 -16.69 -7.57
N GLU A 106 -10.65 -16.95 -7.11
CA GLU A 106 -9.88 -18.18 -7.32
C GLU A 106 -8.95 -18.47 -6.13
N PRO A 107 -8.35 -19.67 -6.02
CA PRO A 107 -7.34 -19.94 -5.01
C PRO A 107 -6.12 -19.02 -5.15
N LEU A 108 -5.47 -18.71 -4.02
CA LEU A 108 -4.22 -17.95 -4.00
C LEU A 108 -3.16 -18.63 -4.89
N PRO A 109 -2.54 -17.89 -5.82
CA PRO A 109 -1.45 -18.41 -6.65
C PRO A 109 -0.15 -18.55 -5.85
N GLU A 110 0.91 -18.98 -6.51
CA GLU A 110 2.24 -19.09 -5.90
C GLU A 110 2.79 -17.75 -5.42
N ARG A 111 2.56 -16.69 -6.22
CA ARG A 111 2.87 -15.31 -5.87
C ARG A 111 1.58 -14.53 -5.61
N PHE A 112 1.49 -13.92 -4.45
CA PHE A 112 0.37 -13.07 -4.10
C PHE A 112 0.75 -12.00 -3.10
N THR A 113 -0.06 -10.95 -3.02
CA THR A 113 0.05 -9.90 -2.01
C THR A 113 -1.28 -9.70 -1.30
N ILE A 114 -1.20 -9.32 -0.03
CA ILE A 114 -2.32 -8.88 0.78
C ILE A 114 -1.96 -7.53 1.38
N GLU A 115 -2.82 -6.55 1.19
CA GLU A 115 -2.71 -5.23 1.79
C GLU A 115 -3.97 -4.97 2.59
N LEU A 116 -3.83 -4.49 3.82
CA LEU A 116 -4.95 -4.14 4.67
C LEU A 116 -4.58 -3.01 5.62
N GLU A 117 -5.58 -2.22 6.00
CA GLU A 117 -5.44 -1.16 7.01
C GLU A 117 -6.06 -1.63 8.31
N VAL A 118 -5.33 -1.46 9.41
CA VAL A 118 -5.72 -1.98 10.73
C VAL A 118 -5.53 -0.89 11.80
N TYR A 119 -6.53 -0.74 12.67
CA TYR A 119 -6.44 0.06 13.90
C TYR A 119 -6.80 -0.81 15.10
N LEU A 120 -5.87 -0.90 16.06
CA LEU A 120 -5.98 -1.70 17.27
C LEU A 120 -5.63 -0.80 18.46
N PRO A 121 -6.62 -0.15 19.09
CA PRO A 121 -6.39 0.84 20.14
C PRO A 121 -5.73 0.28 21.41
N HIS A 122 -5.80 -1.03 21.62
CA HIS A 122 -5.18 -1.67 22.77
C HIS A 122 -3.99 -2.55 22.37
N GLY A 123 -2.83 -2.34 23.00
CA GLY A 123 -1.56 -2.99 22.63
C GLY A 123 -1.54 -4.53 22.67
N ASN A 124 -2.56 -5.16 23.28
CA ASN A 124 -2.69 -6.62 23.31
C ASN A 124 -3.62 -7.17 22.20
N GLN A 125 -4.31 -6.30 21.46
CA GLN A 125 -5.17 -6.77 20.37
C GLN A 125 -4.35 -7.41 19.25
N LEU A 126 -4.88 -8.47 18.68
CA LEU A 126 -4.26 -9.28 17.64
C LEU A 126 -5.29 -9.64 16.59
N LEU A 127 -4.94 -9.45 15.33
CA LEU A 127 -5.65 -9.95 14.16
C LEU A 127 -4.82 -11.07 13.55
N ASP A 128 -5.38 -12.28 13.47
CA ASP A 128 -4.78 -13.39 12.73
C ASP A 128 -5.43 -13.49 11.34
N LEU A 129 -4.59 -13.64 10.32
CA LEU A 129 -4.97 -13.81 8.92
C LEU A 129 -4.42 -15.15 8.43
N SER A 130 -5.30 -16.05 8.03
CA SER A 130 -4.93 -17.36 7.52
C SER A 130 -5.19 -17.47 6.02
N THR A 131 -4.41 -18.32 5.34
CA THR A 131 -4.54 -18.56 3.89
C THR A 131 -4.87 -20.03 3.58
N TYR A 132 -5.15 -20.81 4.60
CA TYR A 132 -5.32 -22.25 4.48
C TYR A 132 -6.63 -22.61 3.74
N LYS A 133 -6.63 -23.80 3.14
CA LYS A 133 -7.84 -24.42 2.62
C LYS A 133 -8.70 -24.89 3.81
N PRO A 134 -9.88 -24.31 4.04
CA PRO A 134 -10.73 -24.81 5.08
C PRO A 134 -11.18 -26.23 4.68
N GLN A 135 -10.67 -27.21 5.37
CA GLN A 135 -11.16 -28.60 5.24
C GLN A 135 -12.48 -28.79 6.00
N ARG A 136 -12.85 -27.79 6.82
CA ARG A 136 -14.06 -27.77 7.65
C ARG A 136 -14.54 -26.32 7.79
N PRO A 137 -15.83 -26.09 8.07
CA PRO A 137 -16.34 -24.77 8.44
C PRO A 137 -15.52 -24.16 9.57
N LEU A 138 -15.27 -22.86 9.56
CA LEU A 138 -14.40 -22.14 10.50
C LEU A 138 -14.75 -22.34 11.97
N HIS A 139 -16.03 -22.53 12.29
CA HIS A 139 -16.45 -22.89 13.65
C HIS A 139 -15.86 -24.22 14.16
N GLN A 140 -15.29 -25.06 13.27
CA GLN A 140 -14.63 -26.32 13.57
C GLN A 140 -13.12 -26.32 13.26
N ALA A 141 -12.62 -25.37 12.44
CA ALA A 141 -11.21 -25.17 12.20
C ALA A 141 -10.66 -24.26 13.30
N LYS A 142 -9.63 -24.71 14.00
CA LYS A 142 -8.87 -23.81 14.87
C LYS A 142 -7.92 -23.04 13.95
N SER A 143 -7.91 -21.71 14.02
CA SER A 143 -7.02 -20.83 13.27
C SER A 143 -5.52 -21.17 13.39
N MET A 144 -5.17 -22.10 14.26
CA MET A 144 -3.81 -22.51 14.57
C MET A 144 -3.35 -23.81 13.88
N ASP A 145 -4.08 -24.36 12.94
CA ASP A 145 -3.69 -25.65 12.34
C ASP A 145 -2.64 -25.48 11.23
N GLY A 146 -2.55 -24.30 10.60
CA GLY A 146 -1.56 -23.95 9.60
C GLY A 146 -0.76 -22.69 9.95
N ASN A 147 0.32 -22.46 9.23
CA ASN A 147 1.05 -21.20 9.34
C ASN A 147 0.16 -20.06 8.89
N HIS A 148 0.22 -18.94 9.59
CA HIS A 148 -0.64 -17.79 9.37
C HIS A 148 0.08 -16.49 9.68
N PHE A 149 -0.50 -15.37 9.29
CA PHE A 149 0.00 -14.03 9.61
C PHE A 149 -0.67 -13.53 10.88
N ARG A 150 0.10 -12.94 11.77
CA ARG A 150 -0.35 -12.23 12.96
C ARG A 150 -0.06 -10.75 12.83
N ILE A 151 -1.00 -9.91 13.22
CA ILE A 151 -0.91 -8.45 13.15
C ILE A 151 -1.31 -7.88 14.51
N GLY A 152 -0.42 -7.12 15.13
CA GLY A 152 -0.69 -6.45 16.39
C GLY A 152 0.54 -5.96 17.12
N GLY A 153 0.34 -5.19 18.19
CA GLY A 153 1.42 -4.54 18.94
C GLY A 153 2.37 -5.51 19.63
N ARG A 154 1.88 -6.68 20.06
CA ARG A 154 2.71 -7.73 20.70
C ARG A 154 3.62 -8.47 19.74
N GLY A 155 3.26 -8.49 18.45
CA GLY A 155 4.06 -9.10 17.40
C GLY A 155 3.30 -9.10 16.07
N THR A 156 4.00 -8.68 15.03
CA THR A 156 3.51 -8.75 13.65
C THR A 156 4.48 -9.55 12.80
N GLY A 157 3.94 -10.50 12.01
CA GLY A 157 4.74 -11.37 11.17
C GLY A 157 4.07 -12.71 10.88
N VAL A 158 4.86 -13.78 10.81
CA VAL A 158 4.41 -15.16 10.56
C VAL A 158 4.44 -15.97 11.86
N VAL A 159 3.38 -16.71 12.10
CA VAL A 159 3.24 -17.65 13.23
C VAL A 159 3.04 -19.04 12.68
N GLY A 160 3.77 -20.01 13.19
CA GLY A 160 3.61 -21.42 12.87
C GLY A 160 2.32 -22.01 13.43
N GLY A 161 1.72 -22.92 12.67
CA GLY A 161 0.65 -23.77 13.17
C GLY A 161 1.19 -24.81 14.16
N ARG A 162 0.29 -25.60 14.74
CA ARG A 162 0.62 -26.57 15.81
C ARG A 162 1.74 -27.56 15.50
N LYS A 163 2.04 -27.78 14.23
CA LYS A 163 3.07 -28.71 13.75
C LYS A 163 4.28 -28.01 13.12
N SER A 164 4.36 -26.71 13.26
CA SER A 164 5.41 -25.88 12.63
C SER A 164 6.15 -25.08 13.69
N GLU A 165 7.46 -25.04 13.58
CA GLU A 165 8.32 -24.24 14.45
C GLU A 165 8.59 -22.84 13.85
N VAL A 166 7.94 -22.48 12.74
CA VAL A 166 8.14 -21.20 12.09
C VAL A 166 7.52 -20.09 12.93
N GLU A 167 8.34 -19.22 13.47
CA GLU A 167 7.90 -17.99 14.11
C GLU A 167 8.85 -16.84 13.75
N SER A 168 8.27 -15.76 13.23
CA SER A 168 8.99 -14.52 12.95
C SER A 168 8.08 -13.36 13.29
N LEU A 169 8.13 -12.90 14.52
CA LEU A 169 7.29 -11.83 15.04
C LEU A 169 8.16 -10.65 15.49
N THR A 170 7.82 -9.46 15.01
CA THR A 170 8.43 -8.20 15.48
C THR A 170 7.44 -7.46 16.38
N PRO A 171 7.79 -7.17 17.64
CA PRO A 171 6.99 -6.33 18.53
C PRO A 171 6.92 -4.89 17.98
N LEU A 172 5.71 -4.34 17.90
CA LEU A 172 5.44 -3.00 17.36
C LEU A 172 4.70 -2.09 18.34
N LYS A 173 4.50 -2.55 19.58
CA LYS A 173 3.85 -1.83 20.69
C LYS A 173 2.63 -1.02 20.24
N ASP A 174 2.75 0.32 20.26
CA ASP A 174 1.64 1.24 20.05
C ASP A 174 1.43 1.65 18.58
N THR A 175 2.08 0.99 17.62
CA THR A 175 2.01 1.37 16.21
C THR A 175 0.57 1.37 15.70
N PHE A 176 -0.18 0.32 16.01
CA PHE A 176 -1.57 0.17 15.57
C PHE A 176 -2.59 0.96 16.40
N ALA A 177 -2.18 1.50 17.56
CA ALA A 177 -3.06 2.25 18.46
C ALA A 177 -3.12 3.75 18.14
N LYS A 178 -2.20 4.26 17.33
CA LYS A 178 -2.09 5.70 17.04
C LYS A 178 -2.88 6.13 15.83
N ALA A 179 -2.94 5.27 14.82
CA ALA A 179 -3.60 5.56 13.54
C ALA A 179 -3.95 4.26 12.82
N LEU A 180 -4.85 4.38 11.85
CA LEU A 180 -5.09 3.33 10.86
C LEU A 180 -3.77 3.06 10.11
N THR A 181 -3.24 1.86 10.26
CA THR A 181 -1.90 1.50 9.82
C THR A 181 -1.96 0.46 8.72
N THR A 182 -1.30 0.71 7.60
CA THR A 182 -1.23 -0.24 6.49
C THR A 182 -0.26 -1.38 6.79
N VAL A 183 -0.75 -2.60 6.66
CA VAL A 183 0.04 -3.84 6.67
C VAL A 183 0.06 -4.40 5.27
N ARG A 184 1.25 -4.80 4.80
CA ARG A 184 1.44 -5.42 3.49
C ARG A 184 2.14 -6.76 3.65
N ILE A 185 1.63 -7.75 2.96
CA ILE A 185 2.14 -9.11 2.94
C ILE A 185 2.48 -9.45 1.50
N MET A 186 3.68 -9.95 1.26
CA MET A 186 4.11 -10.43 -0.04
C MET A 186 4.60 -11.86 0.11
N VAL A 187 4.08 -12.74 -0.73
CA VAL A 187 4.40 -14.16 -0.74
C VAL A 187 4.87 -14.58 -2.13
N ASP A 188 5.99 -15.31 -2.17
CA ASP A 188 6.53 -15.93 -3.37
C ASP A 188 6.96 -17.38 -3.04
N GLY A 189 6.22 -18.35 -3.52
CA GLY A 189 6.41 -19.73 -3.14
C GLY A 189 6.28 -19.93 -1.63
N GLN A 190 7.35 -20.38 -1.01
CA GLN A 190 7.42 -20.53 0.45
C GLN A 190 7.95 -19.28 1.17
N TYR A 191 8.36 -18.28 0.42
CA TYR A 191 8.93 -17.06 0.97
C TYR A 191 7.82 -16.06 1.33
N ALA A 192 7.85 -15.51 2.53
CA ALA A 192 6.91 -14.48 2.96
C ALA A 192 7.62 -13.28 3.56
N LYS A 193 7.18 -12.08 3.18
CA LYS A 193 7.60 -10.81 3.77
C LYS A 193 6.38 -10.08 4.30
N VAL A 194 6.54 -9.47 5.47
CA VAL A 194 5.50 -8.63 6.09
C VAL A 194 6.06 -7.25 6.34
N PHE A 195 5.28 -6.24 5.98
CA PHE A 195 5.62 -4.83 6.12
C PHE A 195 4.54 -4.12 6.93
N VAL A 196 4.94 -3.17 7.76
CA VAL A 196 4.06 -2.26 8.49
C VAL A 196 4.50 -0.84 8.20
N GLY A 197 3.64 -0.08 7.54
CA GLY A 197 4.06 1.17 6.91
C GLY A 197 5.24 0.94 5.96
N GLU A 198 6.35 1.62 6.23
CA GLU A 198 7.59 1.58 5.45
C GLU A 198 8.56 0.49 5.89
N ARG A 199 8.26 -0.20 6.98
CA ARG A 199 9.21 -1.10 7.64
C ARG A 199 8.88 -2.55 7.32
N ARG A 200 9.86 -3.32 6.80
CA ARG A 200 9.80 -4.77 6.77
C ARG A 200 9.98 -5.32 8.19
N VAL A 201 8.99 -6.05 8.69
CA VAL A 201 8.93 -6.59 10.05
C VAL A 201 9.10 -8.09 10.12
N ALA A 202 8.89 -8.80 9.01
CA ALA A 202 9.19 -10.23 8.91
C ALA A 202 9.74 -10.57 7.51
N ASN A 203 10.63 -11.57 7.48
CA ASN A 203 11.29 -12.06 6.28
C ASN A 203 11.54 -13.57 6.45
N VAL A 204 10.62 -14.39 5.94
CA VAL A 204 10.53 -15.82 6.26
C VAL A 204 10.68 -16.67 5.00
N PRO A 205 11.81 -17.38 4.82
CA PRO A 205 12.07 -18.15 3.60
C PRO A 205 11.28 -19.46 3.51
N ASN A 206 10.74 -19.94 4.62
CA ASN A 206 10.06 -21.22 4.75
C ASN A 206 8.68 -21.05 5.43
N ALA A 207 7.92 -20.05 5.04
CA ALA A 207 6.61 -19.76 5.63
C ALA A 207 5.59 -20.88 5.44
N SER A 208 5.74 -21.68 4.37
CA SER A 208 4.91 -22.89 4.08
C SER A 208 3.41 -22.64 4.27
N LEU A 209 2.91 -21.60 3.62
CA LEU A 209 1.52 -21.17 3.67
C LEU A 209 0.65 -22.03 2.74
N GLU A 210 -0.53 -22.38 3.19
CA GLU A 210 -1.54 -22.97 2.32
C GLU A 210 -2.17 -21.91 1.41
N ARG A 211 -2.76 -22.33 0.28
CA ARG A 211 -3.32 -21.43 -0.74
C ARG A 211 -4.75 -21.83 -1.05
N GLY A 212 -5.67 -21.35 -0.21
CA GLY A 212 -7.11 -21.55 -0.39
C GLY A 212 -7.77 -20.39 -1.14
N ARG A 213 -9.09 -20.50 -1.33
CA ARG A 213 -9.97 -19.42 -1.82
C ARG A 213 -10.50 -18.55 -0.68
N ILE A 214 -10.40 -19.02 0.55
CA ILE A 214 -10.96 -18.36 1.72
C ILE A 214 -9.83 -17.82 2.57
N ILE A 215 -9.92 -16.56 2.95
CA ILE A 215 -8.99 -15.89 3.86
C ILE A 215 -9.76 -15.49 5.11
N PRO A 216 -9.64 -16.25 6.20
CA PRO A 216 -10.18 -15.85 7.49
C PRO A 216 -9.41 -14.70 8.10
N LEU A 217 -10.14 -13.74 8.66
CA LEU A 217 -9.66 -12.69 9.54
C LEU A 217 -10.25 -12.93 10.92
N GLU A 218 -9.43 -13.27 11.90
CA GLU A 218 -9.86 -13.63 13.25
C GLU A 218 -9.28 -12.67 14.30
N ASN A 219 -10.17 -12.15 15.18
CA ASN A 219 -9.73 -11.46 16.39
C ASN A 219 -9.13 -12.50 17.37
N ALA A 220 -7.81 -12.55 17.43
CA ALA A 220 -7.10 -13.56 18.22
C ALA A 220 -7.01 -13.25 19.72
N TYR A 221 -7.44 -12.07 20.16
CA TYR A 221 -7.37 -11.67 21.57
C TYR A 221 -8.72 -11.16 22.10
N PHE A 222 -9.01 -9.86 22.02
CA PHE A 222 -10.30 -9.28 22.38
C PHE A 222 -10.55 -7.98 21.61
N ALA A 223 -11.83 -7.63 21.49
CA ALA A 223 -12.31 -6.29 21.17
C ALA A 223 -13.59 -6.05 21.99
N ASP A 224 -13.88 -4.80 22.28
CA ASP A 224 -15.09 -4.36 22.97
C ASP A 224 -15.46 -2.94 22.52
N GLU A 225 -16.53 -2.39 23.07
CA GLU A 225 -17.00 -1.04 22.71
C GLU A 225 -15.98 0.08 23.02
N LYS A 226 -15.10 -0.12 24.01
CA LYS A 226 -14.08 0.86 24.40
C LYS A 226 -12.80 0.71 23.57
N ASN A 227 -12.54 -0.52 23.12
CA ASN A 227 -11.36 -0.89 22.36
C ASN A 227 -11.79 -1.68 21.11
N PRO A 228 -12.49 -1.05 20.15
CA PRO A 228 -12.91 -1.75 18.94
C PRO A 228 -11.70 -2.03 18.04
N MET A 229 -11.72 -3.14 17.33
CA MET A 229 -10.82 -3.37 16.21
C MET A 229 -11.43 -2.75 14.97
N LEU A 230 -10.68 -1.92 14.23
CA LEU A 230 -11.15 -1.35 12.97
C LEU A 230 -10.28 -1.89 11.82
N LEU A 231 -10.95 -2.30 10.76
CA LEU A 231 -10.32 -2.65 9.50
C LEU A 231 -10.74 -1.64 8.43
N GLY A 232 -9.76 -1.11 7.72
CA GLY A 232 -9.96 -0.25 6.56
C GLY A 232 -9.94 -1.06 5.26
N SER A 233 -9.37 -0.47 4.21
CA SER A 233 -9.28 -1.13 2.90
C SER A 233 -8.54 -2.46 2.98
N ILE A 234 -9.04 -3.44 2.21
CA ILE A 234 -8.45 -4.76 2.06
C ILE A 234 -8.25 -5.03 0.58
N ARG A 235 -7.05 -5.44 0.20
CA ARG A 235 -6.72 -5.81 -1.18
C ARG A 235 -5.94 -7.12 -1.19
N VAL A 236 -6.40 -8.08 -1.97
CA VAL A 236 -5.70 -9.34 -2.27
C VAL A 236 -5.46 -9.39 -3.77
N ALA A 237 -4.21 -9.62 -4.17
CA ALA A 237 -3.87 -9.67 -5.58
C ALA A 237 -2.89 -10.80 -5.88
N ALA A 238 -3.03 -11.41 -7.05
CA ALA A 238 -2.03 -12.30 -7.61
C ALA A 238 -0.77 -11.49 -7.93
N GLY A 239 0.38 -12.01 -7.51
CA GLY A 239 1.69 -11.37 -7.72
C GLY A 239 2.22 -11.56 -9.12
N GLY A 240 3.17 -10.68 -9.48
CA GLY A 240 3.69 -10.46 -10.79
C GLY A 240 4.24 -11.68 -11.50
N ARG A 241 3.90 -11.79 -12.76
CA ARG A 241 4.77 -12.37 -13.75
C ARG A 241 5.96 -11.43 -13.92
N ASP A 242 7.08 -11.93 -14.43
CA ASP A 242 8.18 -11.06 -14.85
C ASP A 242 7.64 -10.00 -15.82
N LEU A 243 7.91 -8.72 -15.56
CA LEU A 243 7.38 -7.61 -16.37
C LEU A 243 7.80 -7.74 -17.83
N TYR A 244 9.02 -8.22 -18.08
CA TYR A 244 9.53 -8.41 -19.43
C TYR A 244 8.77 -9.52 -20.17
N ASP A 245 8.54 -10.66 -19.51
CA ASP A 245 7.78 -11.77 -20.08
C ASP A 245 6.35 -11.36 -20.46
N VAL A 246 5.71 -10.55 -19.64
CA VAL A 246 4.37 -10.00 -19.93
C VAL A 246 4.42 -9.05 -21.13
N LEU A 247 5.38 -8.11 -21.14
CA LEU A 247 5.55 -7.18 -22.24
C LEU A 247 5.85 -7.88 -23.57
N GLU A 248 6.69 -8.91 -23.57
CA GLU A 248 7.00 -9.70 -24.77
C GLU A 248 5.75 -10.44 -25.30
N LYS A 249 4.98 -11.01 -24.39
CA LYS A 249 3.82 -11.84 -24.74
C LYS A 249 2.57 -11.05 -25.07
N GLU A 250 2.28 -9.99 -24.29
CA GLU A 250 1.01 -9.27 -24.30
C GLU A 250 1.14 -7.86 -24.89
N GLY A 251 2.39 -7.38 -25.11
CA GLY A 251 2.69 -6.05 -25.63
C GLY A 251 2.47 -4.93 -24.61
N ARG A 252 1.88 -5.25 -23.45
CA ARG A 252 1.61 -4.30 -22.36
C ARG A 252 1.58 -4.96 -21.01
N VAL A 253 1.88 -4.20 -19.97
CA VAL A 253 1.69 -4.59 -18.58
C VAL A 253 1.15 -3.41 -17.77
N SER A 254 0.12 -3.69 -16.97
CA SER A 254 -0.44 -2.72 -16.02
C SER A 254 0.25 -2.88 -14.67
N THR A 255 0.69 -1.79 -14.05
CA THR A 255 1.25 -1.82 -12.71
C THR A 255 0.40 -1.00 -11.73
N GLN A 256 0.07 -1.63 -10.61
CA GLN A 256 -0.62 -1.02 -9.47
C GLN A 256 0.38 -0.49 -8.42
N GLY A 257 1.68 -0.69 -8.63
CA GLY A 257 2.75 -0.36 -7.68
C GLY A 257 3.30 1.05 -7.79
N ILE A 258 2.77 1.88 -8.69
CA ILE A 258 3.17 3.27 -8.83
C ILE A 258 2.17 4.18 -8.14
N TYR A 259 2.53 4.66 -6.96
CA TYR A 259 1.68 5.49 -6.12
C TYR A 259 2.08 6.97 -6.23
N PHE A 260 1.07 7.84 -6.24
CA PHE A 260 1.24 9.29 -6.25
C PHE A 260 0.57 9.92 -5.02
N ALA A 261 1.01 11.10 -4.64
CA ALA A 261 0.28 11.91 -3.67
C ALA A 261 -1.10 12.30 -4.24
N THR A 262 -2.09 12.51 -3.36
CA THR A 262 -3.46 12.85 -3.78
C THR A 262 -3.46 14.09 -4.67
N ASN A 263 -4.16 14.03 -5.79
CA ASN A 263 -4.26 15.09 -6.80
C ASN A 263 -2.90 15.65 -7.27
N SER A 264 -1.86 14.80 -7.31
CA SER A 264 -0.48 15.18 -7.62
C SER A 264 0.20 14.14 -8.49
N ASP A 265 1.25 14.55 -9.16
CA ASP A 265 2.22 13.74 -9.91
C ASP A 265 3.46 13.39 -9.08
N ARG A 266 3.52 13.86 -7.82
CA ARG A 266 4.61 13.52 -6.90
C ARG A 266 4.56 12.02 -6.56
N ILE A 267 5.58 11.30 -6.99
CA ILE A 267 5.76 9.87 -6.73
C ILE A 267 5.97 9.67 -5.22
N ARG A 268 5.24 8.70 -4.66
CA ARG A 268 5.37 8.31 -3.25
C ARG A 268 6.51 7.31 -3.07
N PRO A 269 7.19 7.32 -1.91
CA PRO A 269 8.33 6.42 -1.63
C PRO A 269 8.01 4.93 -1.77
N GLU A 270 6.77 4.52 -1.49
CA GLU A 270 6.32 3.14 -1.63
C GLU A 270 6.44 2.59 -3.05
N THR A 271 6.57 3.47 -4.03
CA THR A 271 6.75 3.12 -5.46
C THR A 271 8.16 2.57 -5.76
N THR A 272 9.13 2.77 -4.86
CA THR A 272 10.55 2.42 -5.08
C THR A 272 10.77 1.01 -5.64
N PRO A 273 10.16 -0.05 -5.11
CA PRO A 273 10.42 -1.40 -5.63
C PRO A 273 9.92 -1.60 -7.05
N THR A 274 8.75 -1.06 -7.38
CA THR A 274 8.16 -1.14 -8.73
C THR A 274 9.01 -0.37 -9.74
N LEU A 275 9.45 0.84 -9.40
CA LEU A 275 10.34 1.63 -10.28
C LEU A 275 11.70 0.96 -10.45
N LYS A 276 12.21 0.30 -9.39
CA LYS A 276 13.44 -0.48 -9.48
C LYS A 276 13.29 -1.66 -10.44
N GLU A 277 12.21 -2.40 -10.34
CA GLU A 277 11.92 -3.54 -11.23
C GLU A 277 11.86 -3.08 -12.70
N ILE A 278 11.14 -1.98 -12.97
CA ILE A 278 11.06 -1.39 -14.31
C ILE A 278 12.44 -0.90 -14.80
N GLY A 279 13.19 -0.22 -13.93
CA GLY A 279 14.52 0.27 -14.25
C GLY A 279 15.53 -0.85 -14.55
N ASP A 280 15.50 -1.91 -13.74
CA ASP A 280 16.37 -3.10 -13.94
C ASP A 280 16.00 -3.85 -15.23
N MET A 281 14.71 -4.00 -15.52
CA MET A 281 14.22 -4.55 -16.80
C MET A 281 14.75 -3.74 -17.99
N LEU A 282 14.61 -2.42 -17.98
CA LEU A 282 15.10 -1.54 -19.05
C LEU A 282 16.62 -1.55 -19.21
N LYS A 283 17.38 -1.77 -18.13
CA LYS A 283 18.83 -1.97 -18.18
C LYS A 283 19.22 -3.33 -18.78
N GLY A 284 18.47 -4.38 -18.42
CA GLY A 284 18.69 -5.72 -18.94
C GLY A 284 18.34 -5.88 -20.43
N HIS A 285 17.46 -5.03 -20.96
CA HIS A 285 16.94 -5.08 -22.32
C HIS A 285 17.12 -3.72 -23.00
N SER A 286 18.31 -3.50 -23.56
CA SER A 286 18.72 -2.19 -24.11
C SER A 286 17.92 -1.74 -25.35
N ASP A 287 17.32 -2.67 -26.06
CA ASP A 287 16.48 -2.47 -27.26
C ASP A 287 15.00 -2.22 -26.94
N LEU A 288 14.59 -2.52 -25.71
CA LEU A 288 13.21 -2.32 -25.27
C LEU A 288 12.86 -0.83 -25.21
N ARG A 289 11.80 -0.46 -25.93
CA ARG A 289 11.21 0.89 -25.93
C ARG A 289 9.79 0.80 -25.39
N LEU A 290 9.41 1.76 -24.53
CA LEU A 290 8.12 1.75 -23.84
C LEU A 290 7.39 3.08 -24.00
N SER A 291 6.06 3.00 -24.12
CA SER A 291 5.16 4.09 -23.74
C SER A 291 4.71 3.88 -22.30
N ILE A 292 4.85 4.91 -21.47
CA ILE A 292 4.37 4.97 -20.10
C ILE A 292 3.02 5.67 -20.14
N GLU A 293 1.94 4.93 -19.92
CA GLU A 293 0.57 5.43 -20.05
C GLU A 293 -0.08 5.59 -18.67
N GLY A 294 -0.47 6.82 -18.32
CA GLY A 294 -1.17 7.14 -17.08
C GLY A 294 -2.68 7.05 -17.22
N HIS A 295 -3.35 6.51 -16.22
CA HIS A 295 -4.82 6.41 -16.15
C HIS A 295 -5.35 6.86 -14.79
N THR A 296 -6.59 7.35 -14.76
CA THR A 296 -7.36 7.67 -13.55
C THR A 296 -8.64 6.83 -13.50
N ASP A 297 -9.30 6.85 -12.38
CA ASP A 297 -10.73 6.55 -12.31
C ASP A 297 -11.55 7.77 -12.78
N SER A 298 -12.88 7.66 -12.69
CA SER A 298 -13.82 8.71 -13.11
C SER A 298 -14.13 9.75 -12.01
N ASP A 299 -13.33 9.82 -10.95
CA ASP A 299 -13.51 10.88 -9.97
C ASP A 299 -12.86 12.19 -10.46
N GLY A 300 -13.67 13.23 -10.58
CA GLY A 300 -13.23 14.55 -11.00
C GLY A 300 -13.66 14.94 -12.41
N ASP A 301 -12.98 15.92 -12.98
CA ASP A 301 -13.24 16.45 -14.32
C ASP A 301 -12.34 15.75 -15.35
N ASP A 302 -12.91 15.37 -16.50
CA ASP A 302 -12.23 14.65 -17.58
C ASP A 302 -10.94 15.34 -18.04
N ALA A 303 -10.99 16.67 -18.23
CA ALA A 303 -9.83 17.44 -18.69
C ALA A 303 -8.73 17.46 -17.62
N TYR A 304 -9.12 17.61 -16.35
CA TYR A 304 -8.19 17.52 -15.22
C TYR A 304 -7.56 16.12 -15.10
N ASN A 305 -8.37 15.07 -15.20
CA ASN A 305 -7.92 13.68 -15.16
C ASN A 305 -6.95 13.36 -16.29
N LYS A 306 -7.23 13.89 -17.49
CA LYS A 306 -6.35 13.78 -18.64
C LYS A 306 -4.98 14.41 -18.36
N GLU A 307 -4.96 15.65 -17.92
CA GLU A 307 -3.72 16.39 -17.61
C GLU A 307 -2.96 15.74 -16.44
N LEU A 308 -3.66 15.33 -15.37
CA LEU A 308 -3.04 14.67 -14.22
C LEU A 308 -2.35 13.37 -14.61
N SER A 309 -2.99 12.56 -15.46
CA SER A 309 -2.42 11.30 -15.95
C SER A 309 -1.20 11.52 -16.84
N GLU A 310 -1.17 12.58 -17.66
CA GLU A 310 0.00 12.99 -18.45
C GLU A 310 1.18 13.38 -17.56
N ARG A 311 0.95 14.24 -16.56
CA ARG A 311 2.00 14.63 -15.60
C ARG A 311 2.55 13.43 -14.82
N ARG A 312 1.70 12.49 -14.41
CA ARG A 312 2.11 11.25 -13.73
C ARG A 312 3.00 10.38 -14.60
N ALA A 313 2.62 10.17 -15.87
CA ALA A 313 3.44 9.42 -16.81
C ALA A 313 4.81 10.10 -17.03
N ALA A 314 4.83 11.42 -17.16
CA ALA A 314 6.06 12.20 -17.28
C ALA A 314 6.96 12.10 -16.03
N ALA A 315 6.37 12.11 -14.82
CA ALA A 315 7.12 11.95 -13.58
C ALA A 315 7.79 10.56 -13.48
N VAL A 316 7.11 9.50 -13.91
CA VAL A 316 7.70 8.15 -13.98
C VAL A 316 8.85 8.10 -14.98
N LYS A 317 8.68 8.67 -16.18
CA LYS A 317 9.77 8.77 -17.16
C LYS A 317 10.98 9.51 -16.59
N SER A 318 10.78 10.68 -16.01
CA SER A 318 11.87 11.48 -15.42
C SER A 318 12.63 10.67 -14.35
N TYR A 319 11.91 9.98 -13.48
CA TYR A 319 12.53 9.14 -12.46
C TYR A 319 13.38 8.00 -13.05
N LEU A 320 12.88 7.31 -14.08
CA LEU A 320 13.63 6.22 -14.75
C LEU A 320 14.89 6.73 -15.43
N VAL A 321 14.83 7.89 -16.09
CA VAL A 321 15.99 8.54 -16.72
C VAL A 321 17.01 8.96 -15.66
N GLU A 322 16.59 9.69 -14.63
CA GLU A 322 17.48 10.28 -13.62
C GLU A 322 18.08 9.25 -12.68
N SER A 323 17.26 8.28 -12.20
CA SER A 323 17.69 7.33 -11.18
C SER A 323 18.30 6.06 -11.74
N PHE A 324 17.92 5.65 -12.96
CA PHE A 324 18.39 4.40 -13.57
C PHE A 324 19.26 4.64 -14.82
N GLY A 325 19.39 5.88 -15.28
CA GLY A 325 20.18 6.20 -16.46
C GLY A 325 19.60 5.65 -17.77
N VAL A 326 18.28 5.45 -17.82
CA VAL A 326 17.59 5.01 -19.03
C VAL A 326 17.61 6.10 -20.07
N ASP A 327 17.95 5.79 -21.33
CA ASP A 327 17.91 6.80 -22.41
C ASP A 327 16.48 7.30 -22.61
N ALA A 328 16.29 8.61 -22.51
CA ALA A 328 15.00 9.27 -22.64
C ALA A 328 14.29 9.00 -23.99
N SER A 329 15.07 8.72 -25.06
CA SER A 329 14.54 8.40 -26.39
C SER A 329 13.87 7.03 -26.46
N ARG A 330 14.11 6.17 -25.47
CA ARG A 330 13.47 4.85 -25.35
C ARG A 330 12.09 4.91 -24.68
N LEU A 331 11.76 6.07 -24.08
CA LEU A 331 10.55 6.23 -23.29
C LEU A 331 9.64 7.30 -23.89
N GLU A 332 8.41 6.93 -24.21
CA GLU A 332 7.32 7.84 -24.54
C GLU A 332 6.37 7.95 -23.36
N THR A 333 5.54 9.00 -23.33
CA THR A 333 4.54 9.18 -22.28
C THR A 333 3.19 9.56 -22.88
N ALA A 334 2.12 9.02 -22.30
CA ALA A 334 0.76 9.41 -22.62
C ALA A 334 -0.10 9.44 -21.36
N GLY A 335 -1.05 10.37 -21.29
CA GLY A 335 -2.09 10.36 -20.30
C GLY A 335 -3.42 10.03 -20.95
N HIS A 336 -4.21 9.18 -20.35
CA HIS A 336 -5.54 8.80 -20.86
C HIS A 336 -6.67 9.26 -19.94
N GLY A 337 -6.35 9.79 -18.74
CA GLY A 337 -7.39 10.09 -17.77
C GLY A 337 -8.25 8.85 -17.53
N GLU A 338 -9.55 9.05 -17.51
CA GLU A 338 -10.55 8.00 -17.34
C GLU A 338 -11.06 7.37 -18.63
N SER A 339 -10.57 7.82 -19.82
CA SER A 339 -11.12 7.42 -21.13
C SER A 339 -10.88 5.96 -21.53
N LYS A 340 -9.99 5.25 -20.82
CA LYS A 340 -9.68 3.83 -21.07
C LYS A 340 -9.85 3.00 -19.79
N PRO A 341 -11.07 2.83 -19.27
CA PRO A 341 -11.30 2.03 -18.07
C PRO A 341 -11.07 0.54 -18.36
N VAL A 342 -10.52 -0.19 -17.40
CA VAL A 342 -10.35 -1.65 -17.41
C VAL A 342 -11.36 -2.34 -16.50
N ALA A 343 -12.08 -1.57 -15.68
CA ALA A 343 -13.13 -2.04 -14.79
C ALA A 343 -14.20 -0.96 -14.63
N ASP A 344 -15.33 -1.33 -14.01
CA ASP A 344 -16.48 -0.43 -13.82
C ASP A 344 -16.13 0.69 -12.83
N ASN A 345 -16.24 1.94 -13.28
CA ASN A 345 -16.03 3.12 -12.44
C ASN A 345 -17.17 3.42 -11.43
N ALA A 346 -18.28 2.68 -11.50
CA ALA A 346 -19.38 2.86 -10.56
C ALA A 346 -19.09 2.32 -9.15
N THR A 347 -18.06 1.46 -9.01
CA THR A 347 -17.70 0.85 -7.73
C THR A 347 -16.27 1.19 -7.31
N PRO A 348 -15.99 1.29 -6.01
CA PRO A 348 -14.62 1.50 -5.51
C PRO A 348 -13.65 0.41 -5.98
N GLU A 349 -14.11 -0.84 -6.03
CA GLU A 349 -13.33 -1.99 -6.49
C GLU A 349 -12.98 -1.88 -7.97
N GLY A 350 -13.89 -1.35 -8.77
CA GLY A 350 -13.66 -1.11 -10.19
C GLY A 350 -12.82 0.14 -10.46
N LYS A 351 -12.93 1.18 -9.63
CA LYS A 351 -12.07 2.36 -9.72
C LYS A 351 -10.61 2.05 -9.44
N GLN A 352 -10.33 1.13 -8.50
CA GLN A 352 -8.96 0.82 -8.13
C GLN A 352 -8.11 0.31 -9.30
N PRO A 353 -8.53 -0.66 -10.14
CA PRO A 353 -7.79 -1.06 -11.33
C PRO A 353 -7.62 0.06 -12.36
N ASN A 354 -8.56 1.02 -12.39
CA ASN A 354 -8.50 2.15 -13.32
C ASN A 354 -7.39 3.15 -12.94
N ARG A 355 -7.07 3.32 -11.65
CA ARG A 355 -5.93 4.12 -11.16
C ARG A 355 -4.62 3.36 -11.34
N ARG A 356 -4.03 3.41 -12.53
CA ARG A 356 -2.87 2.62 -12.89
C ARG A 356 -1.89 3.37 -13.79
N VAL A 357 -0.69 2.82 -13.90
CA VAL A 357 0.25 3.13 -14.97
C VAL A 357 0.41 1.86 -15.82
N GLU A 358 0.28 1.98 -17.12
CA GLU A 358 0.60 0.90 -18.07
C GLU A 358 1.95 1.16 -18.73
N LEU A 359 2.72 0.09 -18.89
CA LEU A 359 3.89 0.06 -19.74
C LEU A 359 3.48 -0.64 -21.05
N VAL A 360 3.60 0.04 -22.15
CA VAL A 360 3.24 -0.48 -23.47
C VAL A 360 4.49 -0.60 -24.31
N LYS A 361 4.79 -1.80 -24.83
CA LYS A 361 5.92 -2.04 -25.70
C LYS A 361 5.71 -1.30 -27.02
N LEU A 362 6.66 -0.43 -27.37
CA LEU A 362 6.66 0.23 -28.67
C LEU A 362 7.22 -0.74 -29.70
N GLY A 363 6.55 -0.84 -30.84
CA GLY A 363 6.99 -1.69 -31.94
C GLY A 363 8.40 -1.36 -32.41
N ALA A 364 9.13 -2.39 -32.85
CA ALA A 364 10.41 -2.21 -33.54
C ALA A 364 10.19 -1.57 -34.91
#